data_d138cd0bc9fa8727194fda7f29f8108d
#
_entry.id   d138cd0bc9fa8727194fda7f29f8108d
#
_cell.length_a   1.000
_cell.length_b   1.000
_cell.length_c   1.000
_cell.angle_alpha   90.00
_cell.angle_beta   90.00
_cell.angle_gamma   90.00
#
_symmetry.space_group_name_H-M   'P 1'
#
loop_
_entity.id
_entity.type
_entity.pdbx_description
1 polymer ?
#
loop_
_entity_poly.entity_id
_entity_poly.type
_entity_poly.pdbx_seq_one_letter_code
_entity_poly.pdbx_strand_id
1 'polypeptide(L)'
;GANVLIMGLTFKENCPDLRNTKIVDIVSELKEYNINVDITDPWCSSEQAEHEYNLSLVEKPKTGHYDAIILAVAHNQFKLMGVDEIRKLGKAQHVLYDLKYILPKESVDMRL
;
A
#
# COMPACT_ATOMS: atom_id res chain seq x y z
N GLY A 1 6.76 -15.84 6.84
CA GLY A 1 7.22 -14.54 6.42
C GLY A 1 6.35 -13.40 6.93
N ALA A 2 6.90 -12.22 6.86
CA ALA A 2 6.19 -11.01 7.25
C ALA A 2 5.04 -10.71 6.27
N ASN A 3 4.03 -9.99 6.75
CA ASN A 3 2.90 -9.54 5.95
C ASN A 3 3.02 -8.03 5.76
N VAL A 4 3.03 -7.57 4.52
CA VAL A 4 3.13 -6.15 4.17
C VAL A 4 1.92 -5.73 3.36
N LEU A 5 1.35 -4.58 3.71
CA LEU A 5 0.29 -3.96 2.93
C LEU A 5 0.88 -2.77 2.17
N ILE A 6 0.66 -2.74 0.87
CA ILE A 6 0.99 -1.59 0.03
C ILE A 6 -0.31 -0.87 -0.32
N MET A 7 -0.41 0.39 0.06
CA MET A 7 -1.57 1.23 -0.23
C MET A 7 -1.23 2.14 -1.40
N GLY A 8 -1.71 1.75 -2.57
CA GLY A 8 -1.53 2.47 -3.83
C GLY A 8 -0.67 1.70 -4.83
N LEU A 9 -1.18 1.55 -6.04
CA LEU A 9 -0.48 0.90 -7.15
C LEU A 9 -0.41 1.80 -8.39
N THR A 10 -1.40 2.68 -8.58
CA THR A 10 -1.45 3.52 -9.77
C THR A 10 -0.24 4.45 -9.85
N PHE A 11 0.02 4.96 -11.05
CA PHE A 11 1.19 5.78 -11.35
C PHE A 11 1.26 7.04 -10.47
N LYS A 12 0.11 7.69 -10.24
CA LYS A 12 0.05 8.90 -9.41
C LYS A 12 -1.30 9.00 -8.70
N GLU A 13 -1.37 9.93 -7.75
CA GLU A 13 -2.55 10.12 -6.91
C GLU A 13 -3.81 10.46 -7.72
N ASN A 14 -4.91 9.87 -7.30
CA ASN A 14 -6.25 10.12 -7.83
C ASN A 14 -6.35 9.92 -9.35
N CYS A 15 -5.65 8.90 -9.85
CA CYS A 15 -5.60 8.61 -11.27
C CYS A 15 -5.59 7.08 -11.47
N PRO A 16 -6.40 6.55 -12.40
CA PRO A 16 -6.47 5.11 -12.63
C PRO A 16 -5.35 4.54 -13.50
N ASP A 17 -4.34 5.32 -13.85
CA ASP A 17 -3.27 4.90 -14.75
C ASP A 17 -2.30 3.94 -14.07
N LEU A 18 -2.21 2.72 -14.59
CA LEU A 18 -1.28 1.68 -14.12
C LEU A 18 0.02 1.64 -14.90
N ARG A 19 0.15 2.42 -15.94
CA ARG A 19 1.36 2.41 -16.77
C ARG A 19 2.52 3.07 -16.04
N ASN A 20 3.70 2.50 -16.20
CA ASN A 20 4.95 3.04 -15.62
C ASN A 20 4.96 3.17 -14.10
N THR A 21 4.13 2.42 -13.40
CA THR A 21 4.20 2.42 -11.93
C THR A 21 5.47 1.71 -11.47
N LYS A 22 6.15 2.31 -10.50
CA LYS A 22 7.36 1.73 -9.90
C LYS A 22 7.05 0.86 -8.69
N ILE A 23 5.81 0.85 -8.26
CA ILE A 23 5.39 0.05 -7.11
C ILE A 23 5.53 -1.44 -7.42
N VAL A 24 5.37 -1.82 -8.69
CA VAL A 24 5.56 -3.21 -9.13
C VAL A 24 6.95 -3.72 -8.78
N ASP A 25 7.97 -2.89 -8.93
CA ASP A 25 9.35 -3.26 -8.59
C ASP A 25 9.50 -3.52 -7.09
N ILE A 26 8.85 -2.69 -6.26
CA ILE A 26 8.85 -2.86 -4.81
C ILE A 26 8.19 -4.18 -4.44
N VAL A 27 7.04 -4.48 -5.05
CA VAL A 27 6.31 -5.74 -4.82
C VAL A 27 7.18 -6.94 -5.17
N SER A 28 7.81 -6.91 -6.34
CA SER A 28 8.67 -8.01 -6.79
C SER A 28 9.82 -8.25 -5.83
N GLU A 29 10.46 -7.18 -5.39
CA GLU A 29 11.58 -7.26 -4.46
C GLU A 29 11.17 -7.84 -3.11
N LEU A 30 10.03 -7.39 -2.57
CA LEU A 30 9.52 -7.91 -1.31
C LEU A 30 9.21 -9.40 -1.41
N LYS A 31 8.65 -9.85 -2.52
CA LYS A 31 8.34 -11.26 -2.74
C LYS A 31 9.59 -12.12 -2.81
N GLU A 32 10.69 -11.59 -3.33
CA GLU A 32 11.97 -12.30 -3.36
C GLU A 32 12.50 -12.60 -1.96
N TYR A 33 12.12 -11.80 -0.97
CA TYR A 33 12.50 -12.03 0.44
C TYR A 33 11.46 -12.86 1.20
N ASN A 34 10.59 -13.57 0.52
CA ASN A 34 9.53 -14.38 1.13
C ASN A 34 8.54 -13.57 1.97
N ILE A 35 8.32 -12.31 1.60
CA ILE A 35 7.36 -11.45 2.25
C ILE A 35 6.01 -11.59 1.55
N ASN A 36 4.95 -11.77 2.33
CA ASN A 36 3.59 -11.79 1.80
C ASN A 36 3.14 -10.34 1.58
N VAL A 37 2.72 -10.03 0.35
CA VAL A 37 2.35 -8.66 -0.02
C VAL A 37 0.90 -8.60 -0.43
N ASP A 38 0.12 -7.77 0.25
CA ASP A 38 -1.22 -7.38 -0.17
C ASP A 38 -1.15 -5.95 -0.72
N ILE A 39 -1.91 -5.68 -1.77
CA ILE A 39 -1.95 -4.37 -2.41
C ILE A 39 -3.40 -3.91 -2.46
N THR A 40 -3.67 -2.68 -2.06
CA THR A 40 -4.98 -2.08 -2.18
C THR A 40 -4.88 -0.75 -2.92
N ASP A 41 -5.83 -0.48 -3.83
CA ASP A 41 -5.88 0.77 -4.56
C ASP A 41 -7.32 1.06 -4.99
N PRO A 42 -7.92 2.18 -4.52
CA PRO A 42 -9.30 2.51 -4.87
C PRO A 42 -9.48 3.03 -6.30
N TRP A 43 -8.40 3.30 -7.01
CA TRP A 43 -8.43 3.91 -8.33
C TRP A 43 -8.26 2.92 -9.48
N CYS A 44 -8.02 1.64 -9.19
CA CYS A 44 -7.94 0.62 -10.22
C CYS A 44 -8.57 -0.68 -9.73
N SER A 45 -8.94 -1.54 -10.66
CA SER A 45 -9.53 -2.84 -10.33
C SER A 45 -8.46 -3.92 -10.25
N SER A 46 -8.78 -5.01 -9.55
CA SER A 46 -7.91 -6.19 -9.52
C SER A 46 -7.74 -6.78 -10.91
N GLU A 47 -8.78 -6.73 -11.74
CA GLU A 47 -8.74 -7.18 -13.13
C GLU A 47 -7.66 -6.45 -13.92
N GLN A 48 -7.61 -5.13 -13.80
CA GLN A 48 -6.59 -4.32 -14.49
C GLN A 48 -5.19 -4.64 -14.00
N ALA A 49 -5.02 -4.79 -12.70
CA ALA A 49 -3.71 -5.11 -12.12
C ALA A 49 -3.24 -6.50 -12.54
N GLU A 50 -4.14 -7.47 -12.61
CA GLU A 50 -3.82 -8.81 -13.08
C GLU A 50 -3.42 -8.81 -14.56
N HIS A 51 -4.15 -8.06 -15.39
CA HIS A 51 -3.87 -7.98 -16.82
C HIS A 51 -2.52 -7.32 -17.10
N GLU A 52 -2.21 -6.22 -16.42
CA GLU A 52 -0.98 -5.47 -16.68
C GLU A 52 0.26 -6.06 -16.00
N TYR A 53 0.11 -6.58 -14.77
CA TYR A 53 1.26 -6.93 -13.96
C TYR A 53 1.14 -8.29 -13.27
N ASN A 54 0.09 -9.03 -13.54
CA ASN A 54 -0.17 -10.30 -12.87
C ASN A 54 -0.23 -10.17 -11.34
N LEU A 55 -0.79 -9.06 -10.87
CA LEU A 55 -0.98 -8.77 -9.44
C LEU A 55 -2.45 -8.73 -9.09
N SER A 56 -2.82 -9.31 -7.96
CA SER A 56 -4.18 -9.25 -7.43
C SER A 56 -4.28 -8.17 -6.37
N LEU A 57 -5.34 -7.37 -6.41
CA LEU A 57 -5.60 -6.36 -5.40
C LEU A 57 -6.52 -6.91 -4.32
N VAL A 58 -6.32 -6.44 -3.10
CA VAL A 58 -7.20 -6.73 -1.97
C VAL A 58 -8.17 -5.56 -1.84
N GLU A 59 -9.45 -5.83 -2.01
CA GLU A 59 -10.47 -4.78 -1.90
C GLU A 59 -10.59 -4.25 -0.49
N LYS A 60 -10.51 -5.15 0.49
CA LYS A 60 -10.65 -4.80 1.91
C LYS A 60 -9.51 -5.40 2.71
N PRO A 61 -8.46 -4.62 3.01
CA PRO A 61 -7.35 -5.12 3.81
C PRO A 61 -7.79 -5.63 5.17
N LYS A 62 -7.06 -6.62 5.68
CA LYS A 62 -7.38 -7.26 6.95
C LYS A 62 -6.97 -6.39 8.13
N THR A 63 -7.82 -6.34 9.15
CA THR A 63 -7.51 -5.63 10.39
C THR A 63 -6.51 -6.42 11.23
N GLY A 64 -5.52 -5.71 11.80
CA GLY A 64 -4.56 -6.32 12.73
C GLY A 64 -3.67 -7.39 12.09
N HIS A 65 -3.41 -7.29 10.80
CA HIS A 65 -2.76 -8.36 10.04
C HIS A 65 -1.32 -8.05 9.61
N TYR A 66 -1.01 -6.79 9.40
CA TYR A 66 0.23 -6.42 8.69
C TYR A 66 1.37 -6.05 9.64
N ASP A 67 2.57 -6.52 9.31
CA ASP A 67 3.80 -6.14 10.02
C ASP A 67 4.31 -4.78 9.55
N ALA A 68 3.99 -4.41 8.31
CA ALA A 68 4.33 -3.10 7.76
C ALA A 68 3.24 -2.62 6.81
N ILE A 69 3.04 -1.32 6.79
CA ILE A 69 2.09 -0.65 5.89
C ILE A 69 2.85 0.43 5.16
N ILE A 70 2.81 0.40 3.83
CA ILE A 70 3.50 1.35 2.98
C ILE A 70 2.47 2.20 2.24
N LEU A 71 2.48 3.51 2.50
CA LEU A 71 1.65 4.47 1.78
C LEU A 71 2.43 4.89 0.53
N ALA A 72 2.09 4.29 -0.61
CA ALA A 72 2.88 4.39 -1.83
C ALA A 72 2.35 5.40 -2.83
N VAL A 73 1.04 5.71 -2.80
CA VAL A 73 0.42 6.71 -3.67
C VAL A 73 -0.52 7.57 -2.82
N ALA A 74 -0.50 8.88 -3.05
CA ALA A 74 -1.22 9.85 -2.19
C ALA A 74 -2.69 10.01 -2.59
N HIS A 75 -3.43 8.89 -2.70
CA HIS A 75 -4.87 8.95 -2.99
C HIS A 75 -5.65 9.65 -1.89
N ASN A 76 -6.67 10.41 -2.27
CA ASN A 76 -7.53 11.12 -1.30
C ASN A 76 -8.19 10.14 -0.32
N GLN A 77 -8.58 8.97 -0.77
CA GLN A 77 -9.21 7.96 0.09
C GLN A 77 -8.31 7.59 1.27
N PHE A 78 -7.00 7.50 1.05
CA PHE A 78 -6.05 7.21 2.12
C PHE A 78 -5.90 8.38 3.09
N LYS A 79 -5.90 9.59 2.57
CA LYS A 79 -5.86 10.80 3.41
C LYS A 79 -7.10 10.90 4.30
N LEU A 80 -8.26 10.56 3.74
CA LEU A 80 -9.52 10.60 4.47
C LEU A 80 -9.64 9.52 5.54
N MET A 81 -8.98 8.38 5.36
CA MET A 81 -8.92 7.35 6.41
C MET A 81 -8.29 7.88 7.68
N GLY A 82 -7.20 8.63 7.54
CA GLY A 82 -6.45 9.11 8.67
C GLY A 82 -5.56 8.05 9.30
N VAL A 83 -4.64 8.49 10.16
CA VAL A 83 -3.61 7.63 10.74
C VAL A 83 -4.21 6.50 11.59
N ASP A 84 -5.23 6.77 12.37
CA ASP A 84 -5.79 5.77 13.28
C ASP A 84 -6.43 4.60 12.52
N GLU A 85 -7.18 4.90 11.47
CA GLU A 85 -7.81 3.85 10.65
C GLU A 85 -6.77 3.04 9.88
N ILE A 86 -5.72 3.70 9.37
CA ILE A 86 -4.64 3.00 8.68
C ILE A 86 -3.90 2.07 9.65
N ARG A 87 -3.56 2.55 10.83
CA ARG A 87 -2.82 1.75 11.81
C ARG A 87 -3.60 0.56 12.36
N LYS A 88 -4.92 0.60 12.31
CA LYS A 88 -5.75 -0.55 12.70
C LYS A 88 -5.51 -1.77 11.81
N LEU A 89 -5.00 -1.57 10.62
CA LEU A 89 -4.67 -2.66 9.71
C LEU A 89 -3.40 -3.40 10.14
N GLY A 90 -2.54 -2.74 10.89
CA GLY A 90 -1.30 -3.31 11.38
C GLY A 90 -1.48 -4.14 12.64
N LYS A 91 -0.53 -5.03 12.88
CA LYS A 91 -0.43 -5.76 14.15
C LYS A 91 -0.15 -4.76 15.28
N ALA A 92 -0.19 -5.23 16.54
CA ALA A 92 0.15 -4.39 17.69
C ALA A 92 1.50 -3.71 17.53
N GLN A 93 2.46 -4.42 16.95
CA GLN A 93 3.74 -3.85 16.55
C GLN A 93 3.87 -3.92 15.04
N HIS A 94 3.94 -2.76 14.41
CA HIS A 94 4.07 -2.65 12.96
C HIS A 94 4.80 -1.36 12.61
N VAL A 95 5.28 -1.28 11.37
CA VAL A 95 5.92 -0.07 10.83
C VAL A 95 4.97 0.58 9.84
N LEU A 96 4.77 1.88 9.96
CA LEU A 96 4.01 2.68 9.00
C LEU A 96 4.99 3.57 8.24
N TYR A 97 5.15 3.29 6.95
CA TYR A 97 6.09 3.99 6.08
C TYR A 97 5.30 4.85 5.09
N ASP A 98 5.51 6.17 5.15
CA ASP A 98 4.82 7.13 4.29
C ASP A 98 5.77 7.66 3.22
N LEU A 99 5.67 7.13 2.00
CA LEU A 99 6.52 7.53 0.88
C LEU A 99 6.11 8.86 0.26
N LYS A 100 4.88 9.31 0.50
CA LYS A 100 4.29 10.42 -0.24
C LYS A 100 3.82 11.58 0.66
N TYR A 101 4.25 11.58 1.93
CA TYR A 101 3.88 12.64 2.87
C TYR A 101 2.36 12.82 3.01
N ILE A 102 1.64 11.69 3.04
CA ILE A 102 0.18 11.68 3.18
C ILE A 102 -0.26 12.11 4.57
N LEU A 103 0.51 11.72 5.58
CA LEU A 103 0.20 11.93 6.99
C LEU A 103 1.23 12.86 7.64
N PRO A 104 0.88 13.47 8.79
CA PRO A 104 1.85 14.27 9.55
C PRO A 104 3.07 13.45 9.93
N LYS A 105 4.23 14.07 9.95
CA LYS A 105 5.52 13.42 10.23
C LYS A 105 5.51 12.61 11.53
N GLU A 106 4.92 13.18 12.58
CA GLU A 106 4.89 12.54 13.90
C GLU A 106 3.92 11.37 13.99
N SER A 107 3.08 11.18 12.98
CA SER A 107 2.10 10.09 12.94
C SER A 107 2.65 8.82 12.29
N VAL A 108 3.81 8.87 11.68
CA VAL A 108 4.39 7.75 10.93
C VAL A 108 5.75 7.36 11.51
N ASP A 109 6.16 6.13 11.22
CA ASP A 109 7.42 5.60 11.71
C ASP A 109 8.59 5.97 10.80
N MET A 110 8.33 6.01 9.49
CA MET A 110 9.33 6.34 8.48
C MET A 110 8.72 7.20 7.37
N ARG A 111 9.53 8.08 6.81
CA ARG A 111 9.20 8.88 5.62
C ARG A 111 10.41 8.90 4.69
N LEU A 112 10.10 9.10 3.43
CA LEU A 112 11.17 9.24 2.44
C LEU A 112 11.82 10.61 2.50
#